data_f65f550b4d1ac45ba9c474889eaeb150
#
_entry.id   f65f550b4d1ac45ba9c474889eaeb150
#
_cell.length_a   1.000
_cell.length_b   1.000
_cell.length_c   1.000
_cell.angle_alpha   90.00
_cell.angle_beta   90.00
_cell.angle_gamma   90.00
#
_symmetry.space_group_name_H-M   'P 1'
#
loop_
_entity.id
_entity.type
_entity.pdbx_description
1 polymer ?
#
loop_
_entity_poly.entity_id
_entity_poly.type
_entity_poly.pdbx_seq_one_letter_code
_entity_poly.pdbx_strand_id
1 'polypeptide(L)'
;MLFRSLLSAPAENDELSAVLPDDAALERLAQATLALSRDGVPVLSDTPVSTRLTTTCGCGAGCAMVSVSADGEVFPCHMMHDEAFSLGSLLEDPGCLAARHAPAPRVGELAACADCEIRYLCGGGCRARAYFATGDVEARDPYCALMRTFYRLLFEAMLGRD
;
A
#
# COMPACT_ATOMS: atom_id res chain seq x y z
N MET A 1 -6.65 6.07 -19.41
CA MET A 1 -5.48 6.71 -18.77
C MET A 1 -4.98 5.73 -17.73
N LEU A 2 -3.95 4.95 -18.10
CA LEU A 2 -3.42 3.89 -17.25
C LEU A 2 -2.47 4.49 -16.22
N PHE A 3 -3.00 4.92 -15.08
CA PHE A 3 -2.23 4.95 -13.84
C PHE A 3 -2.20 3.55 -13.23
N ARG A 4 -1.69 2.58 -13.94
CA ARG A 4 -1.00 1.51 -13.25
C ARG A 4 0.21 2.20 -12.66
N SER A 5 0.19 2.36 -11.34
CA SER A 5 1.38 2.84 -10.67
C SER A 5 2.53 1.97 -11.16
N LEU A 6 3.61 2.57 -11.60
CA LEU A 6 4.88 1.92 -12.00
C LEU A 6 5.42 0.94 -10.94
N LEU A 7 4.67 0.70 -9.89
CA LEU A 7 5.00 0.14 -8.59
C LEU A 7 4.37 -1.24 -8.36
N SER A 8 3.59 -1.74 -9.31
CA SER A 8 3.02 -3.10 -9.27
C SER A 8 3.59 -3.96 -10.40
N ALA A 9 4.89 -3.86 -10.61
CA ALA A 9 5.56 -4.77 -11.51
C ALA A 9 5.68 -6.15 -10.87
N PRO A 10 5.38 -7.22 -11.62
CA PRO A 10 5.71 -8.57 -11.18
C PRO A 10 7.20 -8.68 -10.86
N ALA A 11 7.54 -9.44 -9.82
CA ALA A 11 8.92 -9.67 -9.38
C ALA A 11 9.85 -10.26 -10.46
N GLU A 12 9.29 -10.72 -11.56
CA GLU A 12 10.02 -11.32 -12.69
C GLU A 12 10.50 -10.29 -13.74
N ASN A 13 10.18 -9.01 -13.55
CA ASN A 13 10.57 -8.00 -14.53
C ASN A 13 11.73 -7.14 -14.03
N ASP A 14 12.96 -7.56 -14.36
CA ASP A 14 14.20 -6.86 -14.01
C ASP A 14 14.23 -5.40 -14.51
N GLU A 15 13.57 -5.09 -15.63
CA GLU A 15 13.50 -3.72 -16.16
C GLU A 15 12.68 -2.80 -15.24
N LEU A 16 11.68 -3.33 -14.57
CA LEU A 16 10.83 -2.55 -13.66
C LEU A 16 11.46 -2.41 -12.26
N SER A 17 12.26 -3.38 -11.83
CA SER A 17 13.02 -3.25 -10.58
C SER A 17 14.06 -2.11 -10.68
N ALA A 18 14.58 -1.85 -11.87
CA ALA A 18 15.52 -0.75 -12.12
C ALA A 18 14.89 0.65 -12.05
N VAL A 19 13.55 0.77 -12.14
CA VAL A 19 12.82 2.04 -12.02
C VAL A 19 12.14 2.22 -10.67
N LEU A 20 12.21 1.24 -9.76
CA LEU A 20 11.73 1.44 -8.41
C LEU A 20 12.60 2.48 -7.69
N PRO A 21 11.98 3.46 -7.00
CA PRO A 21 12.73 4.45 -6.25
C PRO A 21 13.52 3.78 -5.12
N ASP A 22 14.77 4.18 -4.95
CA ASP A 22 15.57 3.80 -3.81
C ASP A 22 15.09 4.50 -2.52
N ASP A 23 15.61 4.08 -1.38
CA ASP A 23 15.23 4.66 -0.09
C ASP A 23 15.49 6.16 -0.03
N ALA A 24 16.58 6.64 -0.64
CA ALA A 24 16.91 8.07 -0.68
C ALA A 24 15.90 8.88 -1.50
N ALA A 25 15.41 8.33 -2.61
CA ALA A 25 14.34 8.95 -3.39
C ALA A 25 13.02 8.97 -2.62
N LEU A 26 12.71 7.89 -1.89
CA LEU A 26 11.52 7.81 -1.03
C LEU A 26 11.57 8.78 0.13
N GLU A 27 12.74 9.00 0.74
CA GLU A 27 12.94 10.01 1.78
C GLU A 27 12.76 11.43 1.24
N ARG A 28 13.31 11.75 0.08
CA ARG A 28 13.07 13.04 -0.60
C ARG A 28 11.58 13.24 -0.91
N LEU A 29 10.89 12.19 -1.35
CA LEU A 29 9.45 12.25 -1.60
C LEU A 29 8.66 12.54 -0.31
N ALA A 30 9.04 11.93 0.81
CA ALA A 30 8.43 12.19 2.12
C ALA A 30 8.58 13.66 2.53
N GLN A 31 9.78 14.23 2.37
CA GLN A 31 10.07 15.64 2.66
C GLN A 31 9.24 16.57 1.78
N ALA A 32 9.21 16.32 0.46
CA ALA A 32 8.43 17.13 -0.47
C ALA A 32 6.92 17.05 -0.18
N THR A 33 6.40 15.87 0.13
CA THR A 33 5.00 15.67 0.47
C THR A 33 4.60 16.45 1.71
N LEU A 34 5.44 16.44 2.75
CA LEU A 34 5.18 17.19 3.97
C LEU A 34 5.27 18.71 3.73
N ALA A 35 6.24 19.18 2.95
CA ALA A 35 6.38 20.60 2.61
C ALA A 35 5.12 21.11 1.88
N LEU A 36 4.67 20.41 0.84
CA LEU A 36 3.44 20.75 0.11
C LEU A 36 2.22 20.79 1.03
N SER A 37 2.12 19.84 1.96
CA SER A 37 1.01 19.80 2.92
C SER A 37 1.05 21.00 3.89
N ARG A 38 2.23 21.45 4.30
CA ARG A 38 2.41 22.67 5.13
C ARG A 38 2.02 23.94 4.38
N ASP A 39 2.27 23.98 3.08
CA ASP A 39 1.89 25.08 2.20
C ASP A 39 0.39 25.10 1.86
N GLY A 40 -0.38 24.19 2.46
CA GLY A 40 -1.83 24.09 2.26
C GLY A 40 -2.24 23.42 0.94
N VAL A 41 -1.29 22.81 0.23
CA VAL A 41 -1.58 22.05 -0.98
C VAL A 41 -2.18 20.69 -0.57
N PRO A 42 -3.40 20.34 -1.02
CA PRO A 42 -3.95 19.03 -0.73
C PRO A 42 -3.16 17.96 -1.49
N VAL A 43 -2.39 17.19 -0.77
CA VAL A 43 -1.67 16.05 -1.35
C VAL A 43 -2.58 14.82 -1.29
N LEU A 44 -3.09 14.42 -2.44
CA LEU A 44 -3.79 13.17 -2.64
C LEU A 44 -2.77 12.12 -3.09
N SER A 45 -2.61 11.08 -2.32
CA SER A 45 -1.64 10.04 -2.57
C SER A 45 -2.29 8.67 -2.40
N ASP A 46 -1.99 7.74 -3.28
CA ASP A 46 -2.34 6.32 -3.15
C ASP A 46 -1.51 5.63 -2.05
N THR A 47 -0.60 6.37 -1.44
CA THR A 47 0.17 5.89 -0.29
C THR A 47 -0.59 6.18 1.00
N PRO A 48 -0.42 5.38 2.05
CA PRO A 48 -1.05 5.61 3.35
C PRO A 48 -0.46 6.81 4.11
N VAL A 49 0.39 7.63 3.46
CA VAL A 49 0.91 8.86 4.06
C VAL A 49 -0.21 9.88 4.19
N SER A 50 -0.51 10.24 5.41
CA SER A 50 -1.55 11.23 5.74
C SER A 50 -1.13 12.07 6.92
N THR A 51 -1.38 13.36 6.83
CA THR A 51 -1.24 14.28 7.99
C THR A 51 -2.33 14.03 9.05
N ARG A 52 -3.36 13.28 8.70
CA ARG A 52 -4.37 12.80 9.67
C ARG A 52 -3.80 11.59 10.39
N LEU A 53 -3.54 11.73 11.67
CA LEU A 53 -3.09 10.64 12.52
C LEU A 53 -4.28 9.74 12.88
N THR A 54 -4.59 8.82 11.99
CA THR A 54 -5.61 7.78 12.21
C THR A 54 -4.93 6.43 12.34
N THR A 55 -5.35 5.68 13.34
CA THR A 55 -4.86 4.31 13.50
C THR A 55 -5.53 3.37 12.50
N THR A 56 -4.77 2.44 11.96
CA THR A 56 -5.26 1.39 11.08
C THR A 56 -4.67 0.04 11.48
N CYS A 57 -5.44 -1.01 11.29
CA CYS A 57 -4.99 -2.38 11.56
C CYS A 57 -4.50 -3.12 10.31
N GLY A 58 -4.53 -2.47 9.14
CA GLY A 58 -4.01 -3.09 7.92
C GLY A 58 -4.68 -2.63 6.63
N CYS A 59 -4.37 -3.38 5.59
CA CYS A 59 -4.88 -3.18 4.24
C CYS A 59 -6.36 -3.57 4.15
N GLY A 60 -7.15 -2.79 3.39
CA GLY A 60 -8.57 -3.07 3.15
C GLY A 60 -8.87 -4.09 2.05
N ALA A 61 -7.85 -4.63 1.37
CA ALA A 61 -8.01 -5.58 0.29
C ALA A 61 -8.78 -6.82 0.75
N GLY A 62 -9.80 -7.22 -0.01
CA GLY A 62 -10.65 -8.37 0.27
C GLY A 62 -11.64 -8.21 1.44
N CYS A 63 -11.59 -7.12 2.21
CA CYS A 63 -12.53 -6.90 3.32
C CYS A 63 -13.27 -5.56 3.25
N ALA A 64 -12.58 -4.47 2.96
CA ALA A 64 -13.18 -3.13 2.82
C ALA A 64 -13.35 -2.72 1.36
N MET A 65 -12.70 -3.41 0.44
CA MET A 65 -12.78 -3.19 -0.99
C MET A 65 -12.58 -4.48 -1.77
N VAL A 66 -13.16 -4.52 -2.95
CA VAL A 66 -12.86 -5.46 -4.02
C VAL A 66 -12.76 -4.68 -5.33
N SER A 67 -12.15 -5.28 -6.34
CA SER A 67 -12.07 -4.76 -7.70
C SER A 67 -12.62 -5.80 -8.67
N VAL A 68 -13.32 -5.35 -9.70
CA VAL A 68 -13.87 -6.21 -10.74
C VAL A 68 -13.25 -5.83 -12.07
N SER A 69 -12.74 -6.80 -12.81
CA SER A 69 -12.22 -6.61 -14.17
C SER A 69 -13.35 -6.50 -15.20
N ALA A 70 -13.00 -6.12 -16.41
CA ALA A 70 -13.99 -5.94 -17.51
C ALA A 70 -14.69 -7.25 -17.92
N ASP A 71 -14.07 -8.38 -17.66
CA ASP A 71 -14.60 -9.73 -17.92
C ASP A 71 -15.35 -10.33 -16.72
N GLY A 72 -15.54 -9.53 -15.65
CA GLY A 72 -16.32 -9.92 -14.49
C GLY A 72 -15.56 -10.66 -13.39
N GLU A 73 -14.26 -10.84 -13.54
CA GLU A 73 -13.41 -11.46 -12.51
C GLU A 73 -13.24 -10.53 -11.32
N VAL A 74 -13.30 -11.07 -10.11
CA VAL A 74 -13.23 -10.33 -8.84
C VAL A 74 -11.88 -10.52 -8.19
N PHE A 75 -11.30 -9.41 -7.70
CA PHE A 75 -9.99 -9.36 -7.03
C PHE A 75 -10.08 -8.61 -5.70
N PRO A 76 -9.17 -8.86 -4.74
CA PRO A 76 -9.18 -8.17 -3.43
C PRO A 76 -9.03 -6.65 -3.52
N CYS A 77 -8.28 -6.15 -4.52
CA CYS A 77 -8.15 -4.71 -4.79
C CYS A 77 -7.66 -4.48 -6.23
N HIS A 78 -7.73 -3.23 -6.68
CA HIS A 78 -7.32 -2.84 -8.04
C HIS A 78 -5.81 -3.05 -8.34
N MET A 79 -4.99 -3.25 -7.31
CA MET A 79 -3.56 -3.54 -7.44
C MET A 79 -3.27 -5.06 -7.53
N MET A 80 -4.26 -5.92 -7.26
CA MET A 80 -4.10 -7.37 -7.16
C MET A 80 -4.85 -8.08 -8.29
N HIS A 81 -4.78 -7.55 -9.50
CA HIS A 81 -5.33 -8.18 -10.71
C HIS A 81 -4.34 -9.20 -11.25
N ASP A 82 -4.23 -10.32 -10.55
CA ASP A 82 -3.40 -11.46 -10.88
C ASP A 82 -4.19 -12.73 -10.55
N GLU A 83 -4.02 -13.78 -11.35
CA GLU A 83 -4.75 -15.05 -11.19
C GLU A 83 -4.61 -15.63 -9.78
N ALA A 84 -3.46 -15.45 -9.15
CA ALA A 84 -3.20 -15.90 -7.77
C ALA A 84 -4.13 -15.25 -6.72
N PHE A 85 -4.78 -14.14 -7.07
CA PHE A 85 -5.68 -13.39 -6.17
C PHE A 85 -7.13 -13.41 -6.63
N SER A 86 -7.48 -14.20 -7.66
CA SER A 86 -8.86 -14.30 -8.09
C SER A 86 -9.77 -14.78 -6.96
N LEU A 87 -10.89 -14.09 -6.79
CA LEU A 87 -11.93 -14.38 -5.82
C LEU A 87 -13.16 -15.03 -6.49
N GLY A 88 -13.10 -15.26 -7.80
CA GLY A 88 -14.15 -15.80 -8.63
C GLY A 88 -14.74 -14.78 -9.61
N SER A 89 -15.70 -15.24 -10.42
CA SER A 89 -16.31 -14.42 -11.47
C SER A 89 -17.77 -14.10 -11.15
N LEU A 90 -18.14 -12.82 -11.25
CA LEU A 90 -19.53 -12.37 -11.12
C LEU A 90 -20.44 -12.91 -12.20
N LEU A 91 -19.89 -13.28 -13.35
CA LEU A 91 -20.67 -13.83 -14.46
C LEU A 91 -21.02 -15.32 -14.25
N GLU A 92 -20.18 -16.05 -13.50
CA GLU A 92 -20.37 -17.46 -13.18
C GLU A 92 -21.08 -17.65 -11.84
N ASP A 93 -20.67 -16.92 -10.82
CA ASP A 93 -21.25 -16.93 -9.48
C ASP A 93 -21.40 -15.51 -8.92
N PRO A 94 -22.56 -14.86 -9.08
CA PRO A 94 -22.81 -13.55 -8.47
C PRO A 94 -22.70 -13.55 -6.94
N GLY A 95 -22.73 -14.72 -6.30
CA GLY A 95 -22.58 -14.88 -4.85
C GLY A 95 -21.12 -14.72 -4.38
N CYS A 96 -20.14 -14.72 -5.27
CA CYS A 96 -18.72 -14.60 -4.92
C CYS A 96 -18.40 -13.31 -4.12
N LEU A 97 -19.15 -12.22 -4.33
CA LEU A 97 -19.00 -10.98 -3.55
C LEU A 97 -19.48 -11.12 -2.10
N ALA A 98 -20.44 -12.00 -1.84
CA ALA A 98 -20.96 -12.25 -0.50
C ALA A 98 -20.08 -13.21 0.31
N ALA A 99 -19.22 -13.97 -0.36
CA ALA A 99 -18.24 -14.80 0.29
C ALA A 99 -17.28 -13.91 1.09
N ARG A 100 -17.02 -14.28 2.34
CA ARG A 100 -15.97 -13.61 3.11
C ARG A 100 -14.63 -14.02 2.56
N HIS A 101 -14.04 -13.12 1.79
CA HIS A 101 -12.69 -13.32 1.30
C HIS A 101 -11.70 -13.20 2.46
N ALA A 102 -10.62 -13.94 2.39
CA ALA A 102 -9.55 -13.80 3.37
C ALA A 102 -9.01 -12.36 3.33
N PRO A 103 -9.16 -11.59 4.39
CA PRO A 103 -8.63 -10.24 4.41
C PRO A 103 -7.12 -10.28 4.29
N ALA A 104 -6.53 -9.22 3.75
CA ALA A 104 -5.09 -9.04 3.81
C ALA A 104 -4.61 -9.12 5.27
N PRO A 105 -3.41 -9.66 5.55
CA PRO A 105 -2.91 -9.82 6.92
C PRO A 105 -2.90 -8.49 7.66
N ARG A 106 -3.30 -8.54 8.93
CA ARG A 106 -3.31 -7.36 9.80
C ARG A 106 -1.88 -6.98 10.17
N VAL A 107 -1.63 -5.70 10.38
CA VAL A 107 -0.29 -5.20 10.69
C VAL A 107 0.31 -5.83 11.96
N GLY A 108 -0.52 -6.23 12.93
CA GLY A 108 -0.07 -6.93 14.13
C GLY A 108 0.39 -8.37 13.89
N GLU A 109 0.03 -8.95 12.74
CA GLU A 109 0.38 -10.31 12.33
C GLU A 109 1.64 -10.32 11.45
N LEU A 110 2.03 -9.15 10.90
CA LEU A 110 3.18 -9.00 10.02
C LEU A 110 4.49 -9.01 10.82
N ALA A 111 5.24 -10.10 10.76
CA ALA A 111 6.56 -10.20 11.40
C ALA A 111 7.52 -9.08 10.96
N ALA A 112 7.45 -8.67 9.68
CA ALA A 112 8.25 -7.57 9.12
C ALA A 112 7.95 -6.20 9.75
N CYS A 113 6.83 -6.07 10.48
CA CYS A 113 6.38 -4.84 11.15
C CYS A 113 6.41 -4.93 12.69
N ALA A 114 6.85 -6.05 13.28
CA ALA A 114 6.76 -6.31 14.72
C ALA A 114 7.39 -5.19 15.57
N ASP A 115 8.58 -4.73 15.19
CA ASP A 115 9.35 -3.70 15.90
C ASP A 115 9.17 -2.29 15.34
N CYS A 116 8.18 -2.07 14.47
CA CYS A 116 7.96 -0.78 13.85
C CYS A 116 7.05 0.12 14.70
N GLU A 117 7.58 1.25 15.17
CA GLU A 117 6.86 2.22 16.02
C GLU A 117 5.66 2.88 15.32
N ILE A 118 5.71 3.02 13.98
CA ILE A 118 4.62 3.61 13.20
C ILE A 118 3.65 2.57 12.61
N ARG A 119 3.75 1.30 12.98
CA ARG A 119 3.00 0.21 12.32
C ARG A 119 1.49 0.44 12.27
N TYR A 120 0.90 0.99 13.32
CA TYR A 120 -0.55 1.26 13.39
C TYR A 120 -0.95 2.57 12.72
N LEU A 121 -0.02 3.43 12.33
CA LEU A 121 -0.27 4.60 11.49
C LEU A 121 -0.14 4.23 10.01
N CYS A 122 0.86 3.41 9.68
CA CYS A 122 1.14 2.91 8.34
C CYS A 122 0.22 1.76 7.92
N GLY A 123 -0.20 0.90 8.86
CA GLY A 123 -1.02 -0.29 8.58
C GLY A 123 -0.27 -1.41 7.85
N GLY A 124 1.06 -1.40 7.84
CA GLY A 124 1.88 -2.40 7.15
C GLY A 124 2.14 -2.08 5.67
N GLY A 125 1.65 -0.95 5.16
CA GLY A 125 1.81 -0.55 3.76
C GLY A 125 0.91 -1.32 2.78
N CYS A 126 1.29 -1.34 1.51
CA CYS A 126 0.53 -2.00 0.44
C CYS A 126 0.95 -3.46 0.28
N ARG A 127 0.01 -4.38 0.48
CA ARG A 127 0.28 -5.82 0.34
C ARG A 127 0.50 -6.26 -1.10
N ALA A 128 -0.12 -5.55 -2.05
CA ALA A 128 0.15 -5.78 -3.47
C ALA A 128 1.61 -5.43 -3.82
N ARG A 129 2.11 -4.27 -3.36
CA ARG A 129 3.52 -3.91 -3.60
C ARG A 129 4.48 -4.91 -2.95
N ALA A 130 4.18 -5.36 -1.72
CA ALA A 130 4.99 -6.38 -1.06
C ALA A 130 5.06 -7.65 -1.91
N TYR A 131 3.90 -8.15 -2.36
CA TYR A 131 3.82 -9.35 -3.18
C TYR A 131 4.57 -9.20 -4.52
N PHE A 132 4.32 -8.13 -5.27
CA PHE A 132 4.96 -7.95 -6.58
C PHE A 132 6.46 -7.67 -6.50
N ALA A 133 6.95 -7.20 -5.35
CA ALA A 133 8.38 -7.01 -5.14
C ALA A 133 9.11 -8.28 -4.65
N THR A 134 8.40 -9.19 -3.95
CA THR A 134 9.06 -10.28 -3.23
C THR A 134 8.42 -11.65 -3.42
N GLY A 135 7.23 -11.73 -4.01
CA GLY A 135 6.39 -12.93 -4.07
C GLY A 135 5.64 -13.23 -2.76
N ASP A 136 5.73 -12.37 -1.74
CA ASP A 136 5.16 -12.60 -0.43
C ASP A 136 4.31 -11.41 0.02
N VAL A 137 3.01 -11.63 0.29
CA VAL A 137 2.10 -10.60 0.81
C VAL A 137 2.42 -10.15 2.23
N GLU A 138 3.16 -10.93 2.99
CA GLU A 138 3.57 -10.62 4.37
C GLU A 138 4.91 -9.87 4.44
N ALA A 139 5.63 -9.81 3.34
CA ALA A 139 6.90 -9.11 3.25
C ALA A 139 6.74 -7.60 3.55
N ARG A 140 7.86 -6.96 3.80
CA ARG A 140 7.93 -5.50 3.96
C ARG A 140 7.56 -4.81 2.66
N ASP A 141 6.67 -3.80 2.74
CA ASP A 141 6.38 -2.92 1.61
C ASP A 141 7.68 -2.21 1.16
N PRO A 142 8.04 -2.24 -0.14
CA PRO A 142 9.19 -1.50 -0.67
C PRO A 142 9.18 0.01 -0.32
N TYR A 143 8.00 0.58 -0.04
CA TYR A 143 7.85 1.99 0.34
C TYR A 143 7.94 2.24 1.85
N CYS A 144 8.47 1.28 2.60
CA CYS A 144 8.62 1.42 4.04
C CYS A 144 9.45 2.65 4.44
N ALA A 145 10.51 2.98 3.68
CA ALA A 145 11.32 4.17 3.93
C ALA A 145 10.50 5.47 3.83
N LEU A 146 9.65 5.59 2.80
CA LEU A 146 8.72 6.74 2.66
C LEU A 146 7.85 6.92 3.91
N MET A 147 7.19 5.83 4.36
CA MET A 147 6.28 5.89 5.50
C MET A 147 6.98 6.30 6.78
N ARG A 148 8.13 5.67 7.06
CA ARG A 148 8.91 5.93 8.28
C ARG A 148 9.43 7.36 8.32
N THR A 149 9.99 7.83 7.21
CA THR A 149 10.52 9.19 7.11
C THR A 149 9.40 10.22 7.21
N PHE A 150 8.28 10.02 6.51
CA PHE A 150 7.15 10.94 6.56
C PHE A 150 6.60 11.10 7.98
N TYR A 151 6.30 10.01 8.69
CA TYR A 151 5.75 10.10 10.04
C TYR A 151 6.76 10.62 11.05
N ARG A 152 8.05 10.30 10.92
CA ARG A 152 9.09 10.89 11.74
C ARG A 152 9.13 12.41 11.58
N LEU A 153 9.21 12.93 10.36
CA LEU A 153 9.20 14.35 10.06
C LEU A 153 7.91 15.04 10.51
N LEU A 154 6.77 14.38 10.35
CA LEU A 154 5.48 14.91 10.82
C LEU A 154 5.49 15.09 12.34
N PHE A 155 5.98 14.12 13.09
CA PHE A 155 6.08 14.22 14.55
C PHE A 155 7.11 15.28 14.99
N GLU A 156 8.27 15.36 14.35
CA GLU A 156 9.26 16.40 14.61
C GLU A 156 8.65 17.80 14.43
N ALA A 157 7.92 18.01 13.34
CA ALA A 157 7.21 19.25 13.09
C ALA A 157 6.14 19.57 14.15
N MET A 158 5.35 18.57 14.55
CA MET A 158 4.33 18.74 15.60
C MET A 158 4.93 19.08 16.97
N LEU A 159 6.16 18.64 17.23
CA LEU A 159 6.91 18.90 18.45
C LEU A 159 7.74 20.20 18.40
N GLY A 160 7.68 20.95 17.30
CA GLY A 160 8.48 22.17 17.10
C GLY A 160 9.99 21.90 17.03
N ARG A 161 10.39 20.76 16.49
CA ARG A 161 11.78 20.34 16.33
C ARG A 161 12.20 20.43 14.86
N ASP A 162 11.94 21.58 14.25
CA ASP A 162 12.38 21.88 12.87
C ASP A 162 13.87 22.17 12.79
#